data_28588b9cefabbd7602c9f4ab8f543a41
#
_entry.id   28588b9cefabbd7602c9f4ab8f543a41
#
_cell.length_a   1.000
_cell.length_b   1.000
_cell.length_c   1.000
_cell.angle_alpha   90.00
_cell.angle_beta   90.00
_cell.angle_gamma   90.00
#
_symmetry.space_group_name_H-M   'P 1'
#
loop_
_entity.id
_entity.type
_entity.pdbx_description
1 polymer ?
#
loop_
_entity_poly.entity_id
_entity_poly.type
_entity_poly.pdbx_seq_one_letter_code
_entity_poly.pdbx_strand_id
1 'polypeptide(L)'
;MFGPGGGHIADAARLTRPEGELVWAHATTQERLLGLCDVGNRLKMMRPDLSMMLTWEEDMRPSVLPDGCDIALGPLTVEQPNDIRSFLENWSPDLCVWAGGRLRRLLMRQIRERNMPALLCDIDAEELPGRASRWLPDQRHRLLNGFAEILVPGTEVSERLKRAGVPPERIRPSGRLFQSSTPPSCNDDELAQMQKQFGSRPIWLAAHVSLSELQAVVKAHRTALRSLHRLLLVLTVETFEDLDAARSLLKKEGLAFADWDMGEDPEDHTQAAIGLTENLGLWYRLCPLCFLGNSLIRGAQGTNPLDAAALGSAILHGPGVVAHAQAYQRLAALGAAERIHGEEELSEAVYRLSSPDRAAEMALAGWQVVTEGAVMTDNLLDRIQDLLDQSEINHAPA
;
A
#
# COMPACT_ATOMS: atom_id res chain seq x y z
N MET A 1 -25.02 -7.14 9.17
CA MET A 1 -24.88 -5.82 9.79
C MET A 1 -23.57 -5.81 10.53
N PHE A 2 -22.45 -5.66 9.79
CA PHE A 2 -21.11 -5.43 10.33
C PHE A 2 -20.62 -4.13 9.70
N GLY A 3 -20.48 -3.09 10.52
CA GLY A 3 -19.99 -1.79 10.08
C GLY A 3 -18.48 -1.84 9.81
N PRO A 4 -17.95 -0.96 8.94
CA PRO A 4 -16.52 -0.87 8.68
C PRO A 4 -15.81 -0.41 9.96
N GLY A 5 -14.87 -1.22 10.45
CA GLY A 5 -14.03 -0.93 11.60
C GLY A 5 -13.04 0.19 11.29
N GLY A 6 -13.49 1.43 11.37
CA GLY A 6 -12.60 2.58 11.46
C GLY A 6 -11.96 2.57 12.86
N GLY A 7 -10.67 2.25 12.96
CA GLY A 7 -9.92 2.31 14.21
C GLY A 7 -9.99 3.73 14.77
N HIS A 8 -10.74 3.91 15.86
CA HIS A 8 -10.73 5.15 16.62
C HIS A 8 -9.32 5.32 17.21
N ILE A 9 -8.71 6.49 17.02
CA ILE A 9 -7.57 6.93 17.82
C ILE A 9 -8.07 6.96 19.26
N ALA A 10 -7.75 5.91 20.01
CA ALA A 10 -8.20 5.76 21.37
C ALA A 10 -7.47 6.79 22.25
N ASP A 11 -8.16 7.29 23.27
CA ASP A 11 -7.57 8.20 24.26
C ASP A 11 -6.38 7.47 24.92
N ALA A 12 -5.15 7.82 24.54
CA ALA A 12 -3.92 7.11 24.89
C ALA A 12 -3.74 6.91 26.42
N ALA A 13 -4.43 7.72 27.21
CA ALA A 13 -4.43 7.65 28.68
C ALA A 13 -5.18 6.43 29.27
N ARG A 14 -5.90 5.66 28.44
CA ARG A 14 -6.70 4.48 28.90
C ARG A 14 -6.18 3.15 28.36
N LEU A 15 -5.16 3.18 27.50
CA LEU A 15 -4.60 1.97 26.93
C LEU A 15 -3.57 1.36 27.88
N THR A 16 -3.66 0.05 28.07
CA THR A 16 -2.69 -0.74 28.83
C THR A 16 -1.85 -1.58 27.90
N ARG A 17 -0.62 -1.88 28.30
CA ARG A 17 0.24 -2.81 27.56
C ARG A 17 -0.47 -4.16 27.40
N PRO A 18 -0.56 -4.71 26.19
CA PRO A 18 -1.10 -6.05 25.96
C PRO A 18 -0.17 -7.12 26.57
N GLU A 19 -0.74 -8.30 26.80
CA GLU A 19 0.05 -9.49 27.12
C GLU A 19 0.83 -9.96 25.88
N GLY A 20 1.93 -10.70 26.08
CA GLY A 20 2.76 -11.21 25.01
C GLY A 20 3.80 -10.22 24.49
N GLU A 21 4.32 -10.52 23.30
CA GLU A 21 5.34 -9.71 22.62
C GLU A 21 4.74 -8.39 22.11
N LEU A 22 5.47 -7.31 22.28
CA LEU A 22 5.07 -5.97 21.83
C LEU A 22 6.12 -5.34 20.91
N VAL A 23 5.81 -5.21 19.64
CA VAL A 23 6.63 -4.45 18.68
C VAL A 23 6.15 -3.00 18.65
N TRP A 24 7.05 -2.08 18.96
CA TRP A 24 6.80 -0.66 18.79
C TRP A 24 7.32 -0.18 17.43
N ALA A 25 6.41 0.27 16.57
CA ALA A 25 6.73 0.83 15.26
C ALA A 25 6.50 2.35 15.25
N HIS A 26 7.43 3.10 14.62
CA HIS A 26 7.33 4.54 14.46
C HIS A 26 7.48 4.93 12.99
N ALA A 27 6.55 5.74 12.48
CA ALA A 27 6.53 6.22 11.10
C ALA A 27 6.80 7.72 11.00
N THR A 28 7.67 8.13 10.07
CA THR A 28 7.96 9.55 9.80
C THR A 28 7.18 10.11 8.62
N THR A 29 6.51 9.27 7.82
CA THR A 29 5.64 9.66 6.71
C THR A 29 4.40 8.76 6.64
N GLN A 30 3.34 9.26 5.97
CA GLN A 30 2.10 8.50 5.76
C GLN A 30 2.35 7.18 5.02
N GLU A 31 3.24 7.16 4.04
CA GLU A 31 3.57 5.96 3.28
C GLU A 31 4.22 4.89 4.15
N ARG A 32 5.20 5.29 4.98
CA ARG A 32 5.86 4.41 5.95
C ARG A 32 4.87 3.87 6.98
N LEU A 33 3.91 4.72 7.39
CA LEU A 33 2.84 4.31 8.31
C LEU A 33 1.99 3.18 7.70
N LEU A 34 1.55 3.35 6.45
CA LEU A 34 0.77 2.32 5.74
C LEU A 34 1.58 1.02 5.54
N GLY A 35 2.87 1.16 5.22
CA GLY A 35 3.78 0.01 5.11
C GLY A 35 3.97 -0.72 6.44
N LEU A 36 4.09 -0.01 7.56
CA LEU A 36 4.17 -0.63 8.89
C LEU A 36 2.87 -1.33 9.28
N CYS A 37 1.70 -0.80 8.91
CA CYS A 37 0.42 -1.48 9.12
C CYS A 37 0.36 -2.81 8.35
N ASP A 38 0.86 -2.84 7.11
CA ASP A 38 0.96 -4.08 6.33
C ASP A 38 1.90 -5.10 6.98
N VAL A 39 3.06 -4.66 7.46
CA VAL A 39 3.97 -5.50 8.27
C VAL A 39 3.25 -6.05 9.49
N GLY A 40 2.48 -5.24 10.22
CA GLY A 40 1.70 -5.65 11.38
C GLY A 40 0.68 -6.74 11.07
N ASN A 41 -0.08 -6.59 9.97
CA ASN A 41 -1.02 -7.60 9.50
C ASN A 41 -0.35 -8.95 9.25
N ARG A 42 0.81 -8.95 8.60
CA ARG A 42 1.55 -10.17 8.28
C ARG A 42 2.19 -10.78 9.54
N LEU A 43 2.74 -9.95 10.43
CA LEU A 43 3.26 -10.43 11.72
C LEU A 43 2.19 -11.13 12.54
N LYS A 44 0.98 -10.58 12.59
CA LYS A 44 -0.15 -11.16 13.32
C LYS A 44 -0.59 -12.51 12.77
N MET A 45 -0.50 -12.71 11.44
CA MET A 45 -0.76 -14.02 10.82
C MET A 45 0.30 -15.05 11.18
N MET A 46 1.56 -14.63 11.36
CA MET A 46 2.70 -15.50 11.69
C MET A 46 2.85 -15.75 13.20
N ARG A 47 2.52 -14.74 14.01
CA ARG A 47 2.60 -14.73 15.49
C ARG A 47 1.32 -14.14 16.08
N PRO A 48 0.27 -14.94 16.33
CA PRO A 48 -1.04 -14.44 16.78
C PRO A 48 -1.01 -13.71 18.14
N ASP A 49 -0.05 -14.04 19.01
CA ASP A 49 0.11 -13.45 20.34
C ASP A 49 0.96 -12.16 20.34
N LEU A 50 1.51 -11.78 19.17
CA LEU A 50 2.25 -10.55 19.02
C LEU A 50 1.30 -9.38 18.83
N SER A 51 1.57 -8.27 19.53
CA SER A 51 0.89 -6.99 19.36
C SER A 51 1.80 -5.96 18.71
N MET A 52 1.24 -5.12 17.84
CA MET A 52 1.96 -4.00 17.24
C MET A 52 1.41 -2.67 17.73
N MET A 53 2.29 -1.86 18.30
CA MET A 53 2.02 -0.50 18.75
C MET A 53 2.60 0.50 17.76
N LEU A 54 1.78 1.46 17.30
CA LEU A 54 2.15 2.41 16.27
C LEU A 54 2.17 3.85 16.79
N THR A 55 3.24 4.57 16.49
CA THR A 55 3.38 6.01 16.67
C THR A 55 3.84 6.68 15.38
N TRP A 56 3.63 7.99 15.27
CA TRP A 56 4.05 8.78 14.10
C TRP A 56 4.52 10.18 14.47
N GLU A 57 5.00 10.95 13.50
CA GLU A 57 5.44 12.34 13.72
C GLU A 57 4.27 13.29 13.97
N GLU A 58 4.51 14.35 14.74
CA GLU A 58 3.48 15.31 15.18
C GLU A 58 2.83 16.10 14.02
N ASP A 59 3.56 16.30 12.94
CA ASP A 59 3.07 16.99 11.74
C ASP A 59 2.17 16.10 10.84
N MET A 60 2.09 14.80 11.12
CA MET A 60 1.23 13.87 10.40
C MET A 60 -0.21 13.91 10.92
N ARG A 61 -1.15 13.76 9.99
CA ARG A 61 -2.59 13.67 10.27
C ARG A 61 -3.18 12.51 9.47
N PRO A 62 -2.94 11.25 9.89
CA PRO A 62 -3.51 10.10 9.21
C PRO A 62 -5.03 10.21 9.17
N SER A 63 -5.63 10.17 7.99
CA SER A 63 -7.09 10.25 7.82
C SER A 63 -7.79 8.96 8.24
N VAL A 64 -7.15 7.83 7.97
CA VAL A 64 -7.59 6.49 8.32
C VAL A 64 -6.34 5.66 8.65
N LEU A 65 -6.41 4.86 9.70
CA LEU A 65 -5.41 3.82 9.98
C LEU A 65 -5.96 2.51 9.40
N PRO A 66 -5.23 1.86 8.50
CA PRO A 66 -5.59 0.53 8.04
C PRO A 66 -5.42 -0.50 9.17
N ASP A 67 -5.97 -1.69 8.96
CA ASP A 67 -5.76 -2.83 9.85
C ASP A 67 -4.27 -3.16 9.98
N GLY A 68 -3.89 -3.92 11.03
CA GLY A 68 -2.52 -4.35 11.27
C GLY A 68 -1.80 -3.59 12.40
N CYS A 69 -2.49 -2.66 13.06
CA CYS A 69 -2.03 -2.00 14.26
C CYS A 69 -3.00 -2.28 15.41
N ASP A 70 -2.53 -2.96 16.44
CA ASP A 70 -3.36 -3.27 17.62
C ASP A 70 -3.53 -2.03 18.50
N ILE A 71 -2.51 -1.19 18.57
CA ILE A 71 -2.47 0.01 19.41
C ILE A 71 -1.96 1.20 18.62
N ALA A 72 -2.84 2.12 18.27
CA ALA A 72 -2.49 3.40 17.67
C ALA A 72 -2.38 4.47 18.75
N LEU A 73 -1.16 4.79 19.18
CA LEU A 73 -0.95 5.80 20.24
C LEU A 73 -1.06 7.24 19.73
N GLY A 74 -0.87 7.45 18.44
CA GLY A 74 -0.86 8.79 17.88
C GLY A 74 0.53 9.42 17.75
N PRO A 75 0.60 10.76 17.69
CA PRO A 75 1.87 11.45 17.57
C PRO A 75 2.81 11.17 18.72
N LEU A 76 4.08 10.90 18.39
CA LEU A 76 5.12 10.70 19.41
C LEU A 76 5.58 12.07 19.95
N THR A 77 5.11 12.41 21.16
CA THR A 77 5.36 13.72 21.81
C THR A 77 6.47 13.67 22.86
N VAL A 78 7.08 12.51 23.10
CA VAL A 78 8.07 12.33 24.18
C VAL A 78 9.43 12.93 23.80
N GLU A 79 9.83 14.02 24.45
CA GLU A 79 11.10 14.70 24.23
C GLU A 79 11.95 14.83 25.51
N GLN A 80 11.30 14.94 26.68
CA GLN A 80 11.98 15.09 27.94
C GLN A 80 12.43 13.71 28.49
N PRO A 81 13.58 13.65 29.20
CA PRO A 81 14.08 12.38 29.72
C PRO A 81 13.10 11.61 30.62
N ASN A 82 12.26 12.33 31.38
CA ASN A 82 11.28 11.71 32.27
C ASN A 82 10.09 11.13 31.44
N ASP A 83 9.63 11.84 30.43
CA ASP A 83 8.54 11.39 29.56
C ASP A 83 8.96 10.16 28.75
N ILE A 84 10.19 10.17 28.22
CA ILE A 84 10.78 9.02 27.53
C ILE A 84 10.85 7.81 28.48
N ARG A 85 11.32 8.03 29.73
CA ARG A 85 11.40 6.96 30.71
C ARG A 85 10.03 6.38 31.02
N SER A 86 9.06 7.23 31.32
CA SER A 86 7.69 6.81 31.64
C SER A 86 7.06 6.07 30.46
N PHE A 87 7.25 6.54 29.23
CA PHE A 87 6.78 5.88 28.03
C PHE A 87 7.35 4.46 27.88
N LEU A 88 8.68 4.32 27.97
CA LEU A 88 9.34 3.04 27.84
C LEU A 88 9.06 2.08 29.01
N GLU A 89 8.80 2.59 30.21
CA GLU A 89 8.41 1.77 31.37
C GLU A 89 6.97 1.30 31.27
N ASN A 90 6.05 2.16 30.83
CA ASN A 90 4.63 1.83 30.72
C ASN A 90 4.38 0.81 29.60
N TRP A 91 5.03 0.96 28.46
CA TRP A 91 4.81 0.10 27.31
C TRP A 91 5.78 -1.09 27.26
N SER A 92 6.99 -0.96 27.78
CA SER A 92 8.02 -2.00 27.78
C SER A 92 8.06 -2.81 26.48
N PRO A 93 8.25 -2.17 25.30
CA PRO A 93 8.27 -2.89 24.04
C PRO A 93 9.48 -3.80 23.94
N ASP A 94 9.30 -4.95 23.28
CA ASP A 94 10.35 -5.96 23.10
C ASP A 94 11.27 -5.64 21.93
N LEU A 95 10.76 -4.89 20.94
CA LEU A 95 11.48 -4.45 19.75
C LEU A 95 10.99 -3.06 19.32
N CYS A 96 11.90 -2.22 18.80
CA CYS A 96 11.57 -0.96 18.15
C CYS A 96 11.85 -1.05 16.64
N VAL A 97 10.86 -0.70 15.80
CA VAL A 97 11.01 -0.51 14.35
C VAL A 97 10.82 0.97 14.03
N TRP A 98 11.87 1.63 13.59
CA TRP A 98 11.86 3.05 13.24
C TRP A 98 11.92 3.22 11.72
N ALA A 99 10.86 3.72 11.10
CA ALA A 99 10.78 3.93 9.67
C ALA A 99 11.01 5.40 9.30
N GLY A 100 12.17 5.65 8.67
CA GLY A 100 12.59 6.98 8.21
C GLY A 100 13.61 7.67 9.11
N GLY A 101 13.77 8.98 8.89
CA GLY A 101 14.71 9.84 9.61
C GLY A 101 14.19 10.38 10.94
N ARG A 102 14.50 11.65 11.23
CA ARG A 102 14.06 12.36 12.46
C ARG A 102 14.41 11.62 13.76
N LEU A 103 15.59 10.99 13.80
CA LEU A 103 16.02 10.18 14.95
C LEU A 103 16.18 11.05 16.21
N ARG A 104 15.44 10.74 17.27
CA ARG A 104 15.42 11.47 18.54
C ARG A 104 16.54 10.96 19.45
N ARG A 105 17.62 11.74 19.59
CA ARG A 105 18.88 11.32 20.26
C ARG A 105 18.68 10.79 21.67
N LEU A 106 17.87 11.47 22.48
CA LEU A 106 17.62 11.04 23.87
C LEU A 106 16.87 9.72 23.92
N LEU A 107 15.86 9.58 23.09
CA LEU A 107 15.05 8.37 22.96
C LEU A 107 15.91 7.18 22.49
N MET A 108 16.69 7.35 21.40
CA MET A 108 17.57 6.29 20.90
C MET A 108 18.64 5.88 21.93
N ARG A 109 19.12 6.83 22.74
CA ARG A 109 20.02 6.51 23.86
C ARG A 109 19.31 5.65 24.91
N GLN A 110 18.08 5.98 25.30
CA GLN A 110 17.33 5.23 26.30
C GLN A 110 16.95 3.82 25.82
N ILE A 111 16.62 3.67 24.53
CA ILE A 111 16.40 2.37 23.89
C ILE A 111 17.65 1.48 24.03
N ARG A 112 18.81 2.03 23.69
CA ARG A 112 20.07 1.31 23.79
C ARG A 112 20.46 0.99 25.25
N GLU A 113 20.27 1.91 26.20
CA GLU A 113 20.56 1.70 27.62
C GLU A 113 19.74 0.57 28.25
N ARG A 114 18.56 0.28 27.66
CA ARG A 114 17.69 -0.86 28.05
C ARG A 114 18.00 -2.15 27.30
N ASN A 115 19.00 -2.15 26.41
CA ASN A 115 19.31 -3.26 25.51
C ASN A 115 18.10 -3.71 24.65
N MET A 116 17.13 -2.83 24.43
CA MET A 116 16.01 -3.10 23.56
C MET A 116 16.49 -3.11 22.10
N PRO A 117 16.31 -4.18 21.34
CA PRO A 117 16.69 -4.23 19.95
C PRO A 117 15.90 -3.20 19.14
N ALA A 118 16.58 -2.57 18.18
CA ALA A 118 15.95 -1.57 17.31
C ALA A 118 16.37 -1.79 15.86
N LEU A 119 15.42 -1.73 14.95
CA LEU A 119 15.61 -1.72 13.50
C LEU A 119 15.37 -0.31 12.98
N LEU A 120 16.24 0.15 12.08
CA LEU A 120 16.00 1.36 11.28
C LEU A 120 15.67 0.92 9.86
N CYS A 121 14.59 1.41 9.29
CA CYS A 121 14.21 1.05 7.94
C CYS A 121 13.80 2.27 7.10
N ASP A 122 13.98 2.17 5.79
CA ASP A 122 13.54 3.14 4.78
C ASP A 122 13.94 4.59 5.08
N ILE A 123 15.19 4.82 5.53
CA ILE A 123 15.71 6.17 5.71
C ILE A 123 16.26 6.72 4.40
N ASP A 124 15.89 7.93 4.03
CA ASP A 124 16.43 8.62 2.86
C ASP A 124 17.81 9.24 3.12
N ALA A 125 18.54 9.49 2.04
CA ALA A 125 19.88 10.07 2.10
C ALA A 125 19.87 11.48 2.74
N GLU A 126 18.82 12.26 2.51
CA GLU A 126 18.60 13.60 3.05
C GLU A 126 18.18 13.58 4.53
N GLU A 127 17.57 12.49 4.96
CA GLU A 127 17.11 12.29 6.34
C GLU A 127 18.23 11.82 7.28
N LEU A 128 19.36 11.36 6.72
CA LEU A 128 20.49 10.92 7.53
C LEU A 128 21.01 12.08 8.40
N PRO A 129 21.33 11.82 9.68
CA PRO A 129 21.82 12.85 10.58
C PRO A 129 23.06 13.55 10.00
N GLY A 130 22.97 14.87 9.84
CA GLY A 130 24.09 15.69 9.40
C GLY A 130 25.23 15.74 10.41
N ARG A 131 26.46 16.04 9.97
CA ARG A 131 27.58 16.32 10.87
C ARG A 131 27.36 17.68 11.53
N ALA A 132 27.19 17.70 12.86
CA ALA A 132 26.85 18.91 13.59
C ALA A 132 27.92 19.99 13.47
N SER A 133 29.22 19.60 13.49
CA SER A 133 30.38 20.51 13.31
C SER A 133 31.61 19.71 12.96
N ARG A 134 32.53 20.36 12.23
CA ARG A 134 33.87 19.81 11.91
C ARG A 134 34.74 19.63 13.14
N TRP A 135 34.44 20.38 14.19
CA TRP A 135 35.22 20.48 15.42
C TRP A 135 34.67 19.69 16.60
N LEU A 136 33.45 19.16 16.49
CA LEU A 136 32.83 18.35 17.53
C LEU A 136 32.93 16.86 17.19
N PRO A 137 32.99 15.97 18.20
CA PRO A 137 32.97 14.54 17.99
C PRO A 137 31.72 14.15 17.18
N ASP A 138 31.90 13.31 16.19
CA ASP A 138 30.79 12.85 15.34
C ASP A 138 29.83 11.93 16.12
N GLN A 139 28.72 12.49 16.56
CA GLN A 139 27.73 11.75 17.32
C GLN A 139 26.81 10.86 16.42
N ARG A 140 26.91 11.00 15.07
CA ARG A 140 26.15 10.19 14.12
C ARG A 140 26.44 8.71 14.28
N HIS A 141 27.71 8.38 14.39
CA HIS A 141 28.19 7.02 14.62
C HIS A 141 27.50 6.38 15.84
N ARG A 142 27.44 7.08 16.97
CA ARG A 142 26.80 6.57 18.19
C ARG A 142 25.30 6.40 18.06
N LEU A 143 24.64 7.27 17.29
CA LEU A 143 23.21 7.22 17.06
C LEU A 143 22.85 6.05 16.14
N LEU A 144 23.53 5.94 14.99
CA LEU A 144 23.27 4.92 13.99
C LEU A 144 23.70 3.51 14.44
N ASN A 145 24.79 3.40 15.19
CA ASN A 145 25.22 2.12 15.77
C ASN A 145 24.37 1.65 16.96
N GLY A 146 23.37 2.42 17.37
CA GLY A 146 22.35 1.96 18.32
C GLY A 146 21.36 0.98 17.75
N PHE A 147 21.25 0.91 16.41
CA PHE A 147 20.35 -0.03 15.74
C PHE A 147 21.05 -1.37 15.53
N ALA A 148 20.29 -2.46 15.71
CA ALA A 148 20.76 -3.81 15.42
C ALA A 148 21.08 -3.97 13.94
N GLU A 149 20.16 -3.52 13.08
CA GLU A 149 20.32 -3.45 11.63
C GLU A 149 19.64 -2.21 11.04
N ILE A 150 20.07 -1.85 9.83
CA ILE A 150 19.55 -0.73 9.04
C ILE A 150 19.19 -1.24 7.65
N LEU A 151 17.88 -1.29 7.35
CA LEU A 151 17.34 -1.67 6.05
C LEU A 151 17.20 -0.40 5.20
N VAL A 152 17.90 -0.34 4.09
CA VAL A 152 18.02 0.88 3.27
C VAL A 152 17.40 0.73 1.88
N PRO A 153 16.87 1.82 1.29
CA PRO A 153 16.23 1.76 -0.02
C PRO A 153 17.20 1.48 -1.18
N GLY A 154 18.51 1.73 -0.99
CA GLY A 154 19.46 1.53 -2.08
C GLY A 154 20.92 1.77 -1.72
N THR A 155 21.77 1.69 -2.76
CA THR A 155 23.22 1.77 -2.61
C THR A 155 23.72 3.13 -2.15
N GLU A 156 23.08 4.23 -2.53
CA GLU A 156 23.47 5.58 -2.14
C GLU A 156 23.43 5.75 -0.61
N VAL A 157 22.31 5.36 0.00
CA VAL A 157 22.15 5.43 1.46
C VAL A 157 23.13 4.50 2.15
N SER A 158 23.30 3.28 1.61
CA SER A 158 24.28 2.31 2.12
C SER A 158 25.69 2.91 2.18
N GLU A 159 26.14 3.54 1.10
CA GLU A 159 27.47 4.17 1.05
C GLU A 159 27.60 5.38 1.99
N ARG A 160 26.54 6.15 2.19
CA ARG A 160 26.54 7.25 3.16
C ARG A 160 26.61 6.73 4.61
N LEU A 161 25.95 5.63 4.93
CA LEU A 161 26.01 4.98 6.25
C LEU A 161 27.41 4.41 6.53
N LYS A 162 28.03 3.73 5.57
CA LYS A 162 29.40 3.24 5.68
C LYS A 162 30.39 4.39 5.98
N ARG A 163 30.26 5.51 5.26
CA ARG A 163 31.08 6.73 5.53
C ARG A 163 30.77 7.37 6.88
N ALA A 164 29.59 7.15 7.45
CA ALA A 164 29.24 7.56 8.80
C ALA A 164 29.77 6.59 9.88
N GLY A 165 30.44 5.50 9.48
CA GLY A 165 31.04 4.51 10.36
C GLY A 165 30.10 3.39 10.82
N VAL A 166 28.99 3.17 10.11
CA VAL A 166 28.12 2.00 10.36
C VAL A 166 28.79 0.77 9.75
N PRO A 167 28.93 -0.34 10.52
CA PRO A 167 29.48 -1.58 10.01
C PRO A 167 28.67 -2.13 8.83
N PRO A 168 29.34 -2.55 7.73
CA PRO A 168 28.64 -3.03 6.54
C PRO A 168 27.68 -4.20 6.79
N GLU A 169 27.99 -5.06 7.74
CA GLU A 169 27.16 -6.20 8.14
C GLU A 169 25.83 -5.83 8.77
N ARG A 170 25.68 -4.58 9.22
CA ARG A 170 24.42 -4.03 9.77
C ARG A 170 23.59 -3.31 8.72
N ILE A 171 24.09 -3.15 7.50
CA ILE A 171 23.41 -2.42 6.42
C ILE A 171 22.87 -3.41 5.42
N ARG A 172 21.54 -3.42 5.23
CA ARG A 172 20.87 -4.30 4.25
C ARG A 172 20.13 -3.48 3.20
N PRO A 173 20.54 -3.54 1.94
CA PRO A 173 19.69 -3.04 0.85
C PRO A 173 18.41 -3.87 0.75
N SER A 174 17.25 -3.23 0.92
CA SER A 174 15.96 -3.93 1.03
C SER A 174 14.83 -3.25 0.23
N GLY A 175 15.13 -2.14 -0.44
CA GLY A 175 14.11 -1.33 -1.10
C GLY A 175 13.41 -0.37 -0.13
N ARG A 176 12.24 0.13 -0.56
CA ARG A 176 11.43 1.10 0.20
C ARG A 176 10.27 0.44 0.92
N LEU A 177 9.94 0.98 2.08
CA LEU A 177 8.78 0.55 2.86
C LEU A 177 7.53 1.31 2.40
N PHE A 178 6.59 0.59 1.87
CA PHE A 178 5.26 1.10 1.54
C PHE A 178 4.23 -0.04 1.66
N GLN A 179 2.97 0.32 1.67
CA GLN A 179 1.90 -0.65 1.70
C GLN A 179 2.08 -1.63 0.52
N SER A 180 2.19 -2.91 0.82
CA SER A 180 2.20 -3.92 -0.21
C SER A 180 0.76 -4.31 -0.58
N SER A 181 0.60 -4.87 -1.75
CA SER A 181 -0.68 -5.41 -2.18
C SER A 181 -0.84 -6.82 -1.63
N THR A 182 -2.02 -7.12 -1.10
CA THR A 182 -2.49 -8.50 -0.96
C THR A 182 -3.57 -8.69 -2.02
N PRO A 183 -3.20 -9.07 -3.25
CA PRO A 183 -4.13 -9.08 -4.35
C PRO A 183 -5.32 -10.00 -4.05
N PRO A 184 -6.54 -9.58 -4.41
CA PRO A 184 -7.71 -10.42 -4.20
C PRO A 184 -7.56 -11.75 -4.95
N SER A 185 -7.95 -12.84 -4.28
CA SER A 185 -7.95 -14.18 -4.87
C SER A 185 -9.01 -14.31 -5.96
N CYS A 186 -8.86 -15.30 -6.81
CA CYS A 186 -9.91 -15.74 -7.73
C CYS A 186 -9.92 -17.26 -7.80
N ASN A 187 -10.98 -17.82 -8.37
CA ASN A 187 -11.05 -19.24 -8.69
C ASN A 187 -10.24 -19.49 -9.97
N ASP A 188 -9.26 -20.39 -9.91
CA ASP A 188 -8.37 -20.72 -11.04
C ASP A 188 -9.12 -21.40 -12.21
N ASP A 189 -10.12 -22.23 -11.91
CA ASP A 189 -10.95 -22.89 -12.95
C ASP A 189 -11.82 -21.88 -13.68
N GLU A 190 -12.40 -20.91 -12.96
CA GLU A 190 -13.18 -19.84 -13.52
C GLU A 190 -12.31 -18.90 -14.37
N LEU A 191 -11.12 -18.56 -13.88
CA LEU A 191 -10.14 -17.76 -14.63
C LEU A 191 -9.77 -18.45 -15.95
N ALA A 192 -9.45 -19.74 -15.92
CA ALA A 192 -9.09 -20.50 -17.12
C ALA A 192 -10.26 -20.62 -18.11
N GLN A 193 -11.49 -20.79 -17.61
CA GLN A 193 -12.72 -20.79 -18.43
C GLN A 193 -12.92 -19.47 -19.14
N MET A 194 -12.83 -18.35 -18.39
CA MET A 194 -13.06 -17.01 -18.94
C MET A 194 -11.94 -16.61 -19.93
N GLN A 195 -10.69 -16.95 -19.66
CA GLN A 195 -9.57 -16.75 -20.59
C GLN A 195 -9.82 -17.46 -21.92
N LYS A 196 -10.33 -18.69 -21.88
CA LYS A 196 -10.67 -19.47 -23.08
C LYS A 196 -11.86 -18.86 -23.83
N GLN A 197 -12.87 -18.40 -23.10
CA GLN A 197 -14.08 -17.79 -23.67
C GLN A 197 -13.79 -16.47 -24.38
N PHE A 198 -13.01 -15.59 -23.75
CA PHE A 198 -12.66 -14.30 -24.33
C PHE A 198 -11.60 -14.39 -25.42
N GLY A 199 -10.65 -15.32 -25.30
CA GLY A 199 -9.59 -15.53 -26.27
C GLY A 199 -8.80 -14.24 -26.54
N SER A 200 -8.84 -13.75 -27.80
CA SER A 200 -8.16 -12.50 -28.22
C SER A 200 -9.08 -11.27 -28.22
N ARG A 201 -10.24 -11.35 -27.59
CA ARG A 201 -11.17 -10.21 -27.49
C ARG A 201 -10.55 -9.10 -26.63
N PRO A 202 -10.50 -7.85 -27.10
CA PRO A 202 -10.02 -6.75 -26.25
C PRO A 202 -11.02 -6.50 -25.11
N ILE A 203 -10.47 -6.47 -23.87
CA ILE A 203 -11.24 -6.26 -22.63
C ILE A 203 -10.57 -5.16 -21.82
N TRP A 204 -11.34 -4.29 -21.22
CA TRP A 204 -10.87 -3.35 -20.22
C TRP A 204 -11.81 -3.29 -19.03
N LEU A 205 -11.27 -2.99 -17.89
CA LEU A 205 -11.97 -2.92 -16.61
C LEU A 205 -12.16 -1.45 -16.20
N ALA A 206 -13.36 -1.10 -15.78
CA ALA A 206 -13.62 0.10 -14.99
C ALA A 206 -14.05 -0.36 -13.59
N ALA A 207 -13.11 -0.34 -12.65
CA ALA A 207 -13.29 -0.84 -11.29
C ALA A 207 -13.68 0.28 -10.32
N HIS A 208 -14.53 -0.03 -9.34
CA HIS A 208 -14.94 0.91 -8.27
C HIS A 208 -15.55 2.21 -8.81
N VAL A 209 -16.35 2.12 -9.87
CA VAL A 209 -16.91 3.30 -10.51
C VAL A 209 -18.02 3.90 -9.66
N SER A 210 -17.90 5.15 -9.29
CA SER A 210 -18.92 5.90 -8.56
C SER A 210 -20.07 6.34 -9.47
N LEU A 211 -21.26 6.59 -8.90
CA LEU A 211 -22.42 7.10 -9.65
C LEU A 211 -22.09 8.31 -10.53
N SER A 212 -21.24 9.21 -10.03
CA SER A 212 -20.85 10.43 -10.74
C SER A 212 -19.94 10.16 -11.94
N GLU A 213 -19.29 9.00 -12.00
CA GLU A 213 -18.36 8.61 -13.06
C GLU A 213 -19.00 7.71 -14.11
N LEU A 214 -20.11 7.02 -13.77
CA LEU A 214 -20.78 6.06 -14.64
C LEU A 214 -21.02 6.60 -16.05
N GLN A 215 -21.51 7.83 -16.16
CA GLN A 215 -21.80 8.44 -17.46
C GLN A 215 -20.53 8.64 -18.30
N ALA A 216 -19.45 9.10 -17.69
CA ALA A 216 -18.17 9.30 -18.38
C ALA A 216 -17.58 7.98 -18.86
N VAL A 217 -17.61 6.94 -18.04
CA VAL A 217 -17.10 5.59 -18.37
C VAL A 217 -17.91 4.98 -19.51
N VAL A 218 -19.25 4.98 -19.43
CA VAL A 218 -20.12 4.39 -20.46
C VAL A 218 -19.99 5.12 -21.80
N LYS A 219 -19.90 6.46 -21.79
CA LYS A 219 -19.69 7.24 -23.01
C LYS A 219 -18.29 7.04 -23.61
N ALA A 220 -17.23 6.98 -22.77
CA ALA A 220 -15.89 6.67 -23.23
C ALA A 220 -15.84 5.30 -23.90
N HIS A 221 -16.45 4.28 -23.30
CA HIS A 221 -16.55 2.96 -23.89
C HIS A 221 -17.30 2.99 -25.21
N ARG A 222 -18.46 3.64 -25.28
CA ARG A 222 -19.24 3.78 -26.50
C ARG A 222 -18.47 4.48 -27.63
N THR A 223 -17.64 5.45 -27.29
CA THR A 223 -16.77 6.13 -28.25
C THR A 223 -15.66 5.19 -28.74
N ALA A 224 -15.04 4.42 -27.86
CA ALA A 224 -14.01 3.44 -28.20
C ALA A 224 -14.56 2.31 -29.08
N LEU A 225 -15.82 1.87 -28.87
CA LEU A 225 -16.50 0.87 -29.69
C LEU A 225 -16.64 1.24 -31.16
N ARG A 226 -16.59 2.52 -31.52
CA ARG A 226 -16.64 2.94 -32.94
C ARG A 226 -15.43 2.44 -33.74
N SER A 227 -14.28 2.28 -33.07
CA SER A 227 -13.03 1.79 -33.66
C SER A 227 -12.72 0.35 -33.28
N LEU A 228 -13.17 -0.09 -32.12
CA LEU A 228 -12.91 -1.39 -31.51
C LEU A 228 -14.24 -2.15 -31.32
N HIS A 229 -14.84 -2.63 -32.40
CA HIS A 229 -16.21 -3.18 -32.41
C HIS A 229 -16.43 -4.39 -31.48
N ARG A 230 -15.37 -5.11 -31.10
CA ARG A 230 -15.42 -6.26 -30.18
C ARG A 230 -14.98 -5.93 -28.76
N LEU A 231 -14.70 -4.65 -28.45
CA LEU A 231 -14.27 -4.24 -27.12
C LEU A 231 -15.33 -4.60 -26.08
N LEU A 232 -14.91 -5.23 -24.99
CA LEU A 232 -15.75 -5.49 -23.82
C LEU A 232 -15.35 -4.56 -22.67
N LEU A 233 -16.33 -3.89 -22.09
CA LEU A 233 -16.19 -3.21 -20.81
C LEU A 233 -16.59 -4.17 -19.69
N VAL A 234 -15.74 -4.35 -18.69
CA VAL A 234 -16.14 -4.86 -17.38
C VAL A 234 -16.32 -3.66 -16.47
N LEU A 235 -17.49 -3.51 -15.89
CA LEU A 235 -17.84 -2.36 -15.03
C LEU A 235 -18.22 -2.86 -13.65
N THR A 236 -17.47 -2.46 -12.62
CA THR A 236 -17.79 -2.81 -11.24
C THR A 236 -18.09 -1.57 -10.39
N VAL A 237 -19.06 -1.73 -9.50
CA VAL A 237 -19.55 -0.71 -8.58
C VAL A 237 -19.61 -1.26 -7.15
N GLU A 238 -19.70 -0.36 -6.15
CA GLU A 238 -19.62 -0.76 -4.73
C GLU A 238 -20.96 -1.26 -4.16
N THR A 239 -22.08 -0.76 -4.68
CA THR A 239 -23.40 -1.02 -4.10
C THR A 239 -24.41 -1.54 -5.13
N PHE A 240 -25.42 -2.25 -4.65
CA PHE A 240 -26.53 -2.67 -5.50
C PHE A 240 -27.32 -1.48 -6.10
N GLU A 241 -27.40 -0.35 -5.40
CA GLU A 241 -28.03 0.87 -5.90
C GLU A 241 -27.28 1.43 -7.12
N ASP A 242 -25.93 1.44 -7.03
CA ASP A 242 -25.08 1.85 -8.14
C ASP A 242 -25.16 0.88 -9.32
N LEU A 243 -25.31 -0.42 -9.04
CA LEU A 243 -25.50 -1.45 -10.06
C LEU A 243 -26.82 -1.26 -10.80
N ASP A 244 -27.92 -0.92 -10.13
CA ASP A 244 -29.21 -0.60 -10.74
C ASP A 244 -29.13 0.66 -11.62
N ALA A 245 -28.35 1.66 -11.17
CA ALA A 245 -28.10 2.85 -11.97
C ALA A 245 -27.28 2.52 -13.23
N ALA A 246 -26.26 1.65 -13.12
CA ALA A 246 -25.46 1.17 -14.25
C ALA A 246 -26.36 0.42 -15.27
N ARG A 247 -27.21 -0.52 -14.81
CA ARG A 247 -28.18 -1.23 -15.66
C ARG A 247 -29.08 -0.27 -16.44
N SER A 248 -29.60 0.73 -15.75
CA SER A 248 -30.49 1.74 -16.34
C SER A 248 -29.77 2.58 -17.39
N LEU A 249 -28.53 2.98 -17.12
CA LEU A 249 -27.73 3.77 -18.03
C LEU A 249 -27.36 2.97 -19.29
N LEU A 250 -26.88 1.72 -19.15
CA LEU A 250 -26.52 0.86 -20.29
C LEU A 250 -27.71 0.60 -21.21
N LYS A 251 -28.89 0.34 -20.63
CA LYS A 251 -30.16 0.22 -21.40
C LYS A 251 -30.48 1.51 -22.16
N LYS A 252 -30.37 2.66 -21.51
CA LYS A 252 -30.59 3.97 -22.12
C LYS A 252 -29.66 4.26 -23.28
N GLU A 253 -28.36 3.87 -23.12
CA GLU A 253 -27.35 4.05 -24.16
C GLU A 253 -27.36 2.97 -25.23
N GLY A 254 -28.27 1.97 -25.13
CA GLY A 254 -28.45 0.91 -26.10
C GLY A 254 -27.31 -0.09 -26.18
N LEU A 255 -26.56 -0.28 -25.11
CA LEU A 255 -25.48 -1.25 -25.02
C LEU A 255 -26.01 -2.62 -24.59
N ALA A 256 -25.61 -3.68 -25.30
CA ALA A 256 -25.87 -5.05 -24.88
C ALA A 256 -24.96 -5.38 -23.67
N PHE A 257 -25.56 -5.80 -22.57
CA PHE A 257 -24.77 -6.13 -21.37
C PHE A 257 -25.22 -7.45 -20.75
N ALA A 258 -24.28 -8.07 -20.00
CA ALA A 258 -24.48 -9.20 -19.13
C ALA A 258 -24.35 -8.78 -17.68
N ASP A 259 -25.19 -9.30 -16.82
CA ASP A 259 -25.18 -9.04 -15.38
C ASP A 259 -24.54 -10.22 -14.65
N TRP A 260 -23.27 -10.03 -14.25
CA TRP A 260 -22.46 -11.06 -13.61
C TRP A 260 -23.06 -11.55 -12.28
N ASP A 261 -23.62 -10.65 -11.49
CA ASP A 261 -24.19 -11.00 -10.19
C ASP A 261 -25.54 -11.73 -10.33
N MET A 262 -26.14 -11.69 -11.52
CA MET A 262 -27.31 -12.50 -11.87
C MET A 262 -26.96 -13.84 -12.55
N GLY A 263 -25.63 -14.13 -12.67
CA GLY A 263 -25.14 -15.35 -13.29
C GLY A 263 -25.16 -15.32 -14.83
N GLU A 264 -25.13 -14.14 -15.43
CA GLU A 264 -25.10 -13.99 -16.89
C GLU A 264 -23.66 -13.91 -17.39
N ASP A 265 -23.24 -14.86 -18.21
CA ASP A 265 -21.93 -14.84 -18.85
C ASP A 265 -21.91 -13.88 -20.06
N PRO A 266 -20.83 -13.07 -20.23
CA PRO A 266 -20.69 -12.22 -21.40
C PRO A 266 -20.49 -13.03 -22.69
N GLU A 267 -21.40 -12.94 -23.63
CA GLU A 267 -21.32 -13.58 -24.94
C GLU A 267 -20.62 -12.68 -25.98
N ASP A 268 -20.40 -13.18 -27.20
CA ASP A 268 -19.71 -12.43 -28.28
C ASP A 268 -20.35 -11.09 -28.62
N HIS A 269 -21.67 -10.98 -28.49
CA HIS A 269 -22.42 -9.76 -28.77
C HIS A 269 -22.52 -8.80 -27.56
N THR A 270 -22.15 -9.24 -26.37
CA THR A 270 -22.18 -8.44 -25.16
C THR A 270 -21.12 -7.33 -25.24
N GLN A 271 -21.49 -6.10 -24.94
CA GLN A 271 -20.62 -4.94 -24.99
C GLN A 271 -20.13 -4.50 -23.60
N ALA A 272 -20.91 -4.84 -22.57
CA ALA A 272 -20.52 -4.60 -21.18
C ALA A 272 -20.87 -5.80 -20.30
N ALA A 273 -20.02 -6.12 -19.34
CA ALA A 273 -20.32 -6.99 -18.21
C ALA A 273 -20.36 -6.12 -16.95
N ILE A 274 -21.38 -6.25 -16.12
CA ILE A 274 -21.55 -5.44 -14.92
C ILE A 274 -21.63 -6.31 -13.68
N GLY A 275 -21.12 -5.80 -12.56
CA GLY A 275 -21.16 -6.50 -11.27
C GLY A 275 -20.67 -5.68 -10.12
N LEU A 276 -20.68 -6.28 -8.94
CA LEU A 276 -20.08 -5.71 -7.74
C LEU A 276 -18.56 -5.96 -7.69
N THR A 277 -17.89 -5.31 -6.75
CA THR A 277 -16.43 -5.35 -6.60
C THR A 277 -15.89 -6.67 -6.06
N GLU A 278 -16.73 -7.60 -5.63
CA GLU A 278 -16.34 -8.87 -5.01
C GLU A 278 -15.47 -9.77 -5.92
N ASN A 279 -15.64 -9.67 -7.23
CA ASN A 279 -14.93 -10.49 -8.23
C ASN A 279 -13.72 -9.78 -8.87
N LEU A 280 -13.20 -8.71 -8.26
CA LEU A 280 -12.06 -7.96 -8.80
C LEU A 280 -10.80 -8.81 -8.97
N GLY A 281 -10.61 -9.83 -8.14
CA GLY A 281 -9.50 -10.76 -8.32
C GLY A 281 -9.46 -11.46 -9.67
N LEU A 282 -10.63 -11.82 -10.20
CA LEU A 282 -10.79 -12.37 -11.54
C LEU A 282 -10.55 -11.29 -12.61
N TRP A 283 -11.21 -10.15 -12.46
CA TRP A 283 -11.22 -9.11 -13.49
C TRP A 283 -9.87 -8.43 -13.69
N TYR A 284 -9.09 -8.18 -12.61
CA TYR A 284 -7.73 -7.67 -12.74
C TYR A 284 -6.79 -8.62 -13.49
N ARG A 285 -7.00 -9.95 -13.38
CA ARG A 285 -6.20 -10.95 -14.12
C ARG A 285 -6.61 -11.10 -15.57
N LEU A 286 -7.86 -10.82 -15.90
CA LEU A 286 -8.40 -10.91 -17.27
C LEU A 286 -8.21 -9.63 -18.08
N CYS A 287 -8.24 -8.47 -17.42
CA CYS A 287 -8.24 -7.18 -18.08
C CYS A 287 -6.84 -6.53 -18.06
N PRO A 288 -6.15 -6.44 -19.20
CA PRO A 288 -4.83 -5.83 -19.27
C PRO A 288 -4.84 -4.32 -19.04
N LEU A 289 -5.99 -3.70 -19.05
CA LEU A 289 -6.21 -2.26 -18.84
C LEU A 289 -7.30 -2.06 -17.80
N CYS A 290 -7.03 -1.24 -16.79
CA CYS A 290 -7.96 -0.90 -15.73
C CYS A 290 -8.06 0.61 -15.52
N PHE A 291 -9.28 1.13 -15.53
CA PHE A 291 -9.59 2.44 -14.96
C PHE A 291 -10.05 2.25 -13.51
N LEU A 292 -9.35 2.90 -12.57
CA LEU A 292 -9.72 2.90 -11.16
C LEU A 292 -10.61 4.12 -10.85
N GLY A 293 -11.87 3.83 -10.59
CA GLY A 293 -12.91 4.81 -10.31
C GLY A 293 -12.79 5.45 -8.93
N ASN A 294 -13.83 6.18 -8.55
CA ASN A 294 -13.85 7.07 -7.39
C ASN A 294 -12.67 8.08 -7.43
N SER A 295 -12.27 8.48 -8.64
CA SER A 295 -11.05 9.23 -8.91
C SER A 295 -11.20 10.44 -9.84
N LEU A 296 -12.27 10.53 -10.67
CA LEU A 296 -12.43 11.64 -11.63
C LEU A 296 -12.69 12.99 -10.95
N ILE A 297 -13.27 13.00 -9.75
CA ILE A 297 -13.56 14.23 -9.02
C ILE A 297 -12.33 14.62 -8.19
N ARG A 298 -11.86 15.85 -8.36
CA ARG A 298 -10.76 16.37 -7.52
C ARG A 298 -11.12 16.33 -6.04
N GLY A 299 -10.21 15.83 -5.22
CA GLY A 299 -10.41 15.66 -3.78
C GLY A 299 -11.13 14.36 -3.38
N ALA A 300 -11.51 13.52 -4.33
CA ALA A 300 -11.97 12.16 -4.03
C ALA A 300 -10.83 11.33 -3.42
N GLN A 301 -11.20 10.29 -2.68
CA GLN A 301 -10.23 9.44 -2.00
C GLN A 301 -9.44 8.56 -2.98
N GLY A 302 -10.07 8.16 -4.08
CA GLY A 302 -9.51 7.20 -5.02
C GLY A 302 -9.53 5.77 -4.47
N THR A 303 -9.08 4.85 -5.30
CA THR A 303 -9.00 3.41 -5.01
C THR A 303 -7.53 2.99 -4.92
N ASN A 304 -7.20 1.97 -4.13
CA ASN A 304 -5.84 1.45 -4.04
C ASN A 304 -5.38 0.89 -5.40
N PRO A 305 -4.31 1.42 -6.02
CA PRO A 305 -3.86 0.97 -7.33
C PRO A 305 -2.98 -0.29 -7.28
N LEU A 306 -2.51 -0.69 -6.10
CA LEU A 306 -1.50 -1.73 -5.97
C LEU A 306 -2.03 -3.12 -6.33
N ASP A 307 -3.33 -3.40 -6.10
CA ASP A 307 -3.95 -4.67 -6.46
C ASP A 307 -4.01 -4.85 -7.98
N ALA A 308 -4.42 -3.81 -8.70
CA ALA A 308 -4.42 -3.81 -10.16
C ALA A 308 -3.00 -3.96 -10.72
N ALA A 309 -2.01 -3.24 -10.13
CA ALA A 309 -0.61 -3.33 -10.52
C ALA A 309 -0.02 -4.73 -10.29
N ALA A 310 -0.32 -5.33 -9.13
CA ALA A 310 0.17 -6.68 -8.76
C ALA A 310 -0.38 -7.76 -9.69
N LEU A 311 -1.60 -7.57 -10.21
CA LEU A 311 -2.28 -8.54 -11.07
C LEU A 311 -2.10 -8.26 -12.58
N GLY A 312 -1.25 -7.29 -12.93
CA GLY A 312 -0.82 -7.10 -14.31
C GLY A 312 -1.70 -6.21 -15.16
N SER A 313 -2.48 -5.31 -14.55
CA SER A 313 -3.25 -4.30 -15.28
C SER A 313 -2.47 -3.00 -15.46
N ALA A 314 -2.50 -2.41 -16.66
CA ALA A 314 -2.14 -1.01 -16.88
C ALA A 314 -3.20 -0.11 -16.23
N ILE A 315 -2.79 0.95 -15.56
CA ILE A 315 -3.68 1.73 -14.69
C ILE A 315 -4.01 3.09 -15.27
N LEU A 316 -5.31 3.39 -15.40
CA LEU A 316 -5.85 4.73 -15.63
C LEU A 316 -6.54 5.22 -14.37
N HIS A 317 -6.41 6.51 -14.06
CA HIS A 317 -7.07 7.11 -12.90
C HIS A 317 -7.38 8.60 -13.09
N GLY A 318 -8.34 9.11 -12.35
CA GLY A 318 -8.63 10.55 -12.31
C GLY A 318 -7.68 11.33 -11.38
N PRO A 319 -7.90 12.65 -11.21
CA PRO A 319 -7.09 13.51 -10.33
C PRO A 319 -7.41 13.34 -8.82
N GLY A 320 -8.48 12.67 -8.46
CA GLY A 320 -8.95 12.47 -7.09
C GLY A 320 -8.44 11.15 -6.50
N VAL A 321 -7.25 11.15 -5.94
CA VAL A 321 -6.58 9.96 -5.38
C VAL A 321 -5.94 10.26 -4.02
N VAL A 322 -6.63 11.06 -3.20
CA VAL A 322 -6.06 11.63 -1.97
C VAL A 322 -5.56 10.56 -1.00
N ALA A 323 -6.31 9.47 -0.81
CA ALA A 323 -5.94 8.40 0.11
C ALA A 323 -4.70 7.61 -0.36
N HIS A 324 -4.45 7.56 -1.67
CA HIS A 324 -3.41 6.74 -2.28
C HIS A 324 -2.43 7.56 -3.14
N ALA A 325 -2.34 8.87 -2.91
CA ALA A 325 -1.59 9.80 -3.76
C ALA A 325 -0.14 9.37 -3.99
N GLN A 326 0.54 8.86 -2.97
CA GLN A 326 1.93 8.42 -3.06
C GLN A 326 2.10 7.16 -3.92
N ALA A 327 1.18 6.19 -3.80
CA ALA A 327 1.19 4.98 -4.62
C ALA A 327 1.01 5.34 -6.11
N TYR A 328 0.04 6.21 -6.43
CA TYR A 328 -0.16 6.70 -7.79
C TYR A 328 1.02 7.50 -8.31
N GLN A 329 1.62 8.36 -7.49
CA GLN A 329 2.81 9.13 -7.88
C GLN A 329 3.99 8.21 -8.23
N ARG A 330 4.19 7.16 -7.45
CA ARG A 330 5.24 6.17 -7.70
C ARG A 330 4.98 5.38 -8.98
N LEU A 331 3.76 4.88 -9.17
CA LEU A 331 3.37 4.18 -10.39
C LEU A 331 3.51 5.08 -11.62
N ALA A 332 3.10 6.33 -11.54
CA ALA A 332 3.22 7.30 -12.62
C ALA A 332 4.70 7.62 -12.95
N ALA A 333 5.57 7.73 -11.94
CA ALA A 333 7.01 7.98 -12.13
C ALA A 333 7.71 6.91 -12.96
N LEU A 334 7.23 5.65 -12.90
CA LEU A 334 7.73 4.52 -13.70
C LEU A 334 6.88 4.25 -14.95
N GLY A 335 5.87 5.08 -15.24
CA GLY A 335 5.00 4.91 -16.39
C GLY A 335 3.96 3.79 -16.25
N ALA A 336 3.68 3.33 -15.02
CA ALA A 336 2.73 2.27 -14.73
C ALA A 336 1.29 2.76 -14.58
N ALA A 337 1.10 4.06 -14.33
CA ALA A 337 -0.22 4.68 -14.21
C ALA A 337 -0.29 5.97 -15.00
N GLU A 338 -1.45 6.23 -15.60
CA GLU A 338 -1.74 7.44 -16.37
C GLU A 338 -2.95 8.15 -15.81
N ARG A 339 -2.80 9.46 -15.58
CA ARG A 339 -3.88 10.30 -15.08
C ARG A 339 -4.68 10.89 -16.23
N ILE A 340 -6.00 10.79 -16.13
CA ILE A 340 -6.97 11.32 -17.08
C ILE A 340 -7.89 12.35 -16.40
N HIS A 341 -8.47 13.28 -17.18
CA HIS A 341 -9.28 14.38 -16.64
C HIS A 341 -10.76 14.34 -17.04
N GLY A 342 -11.18 13.31 -17.75
CA GLY A 342 -12.56 13.18 -18.16
C GLY A 342 -12.82 12.16 -19.26
N GLU A 343 -14.01 12.23 -19.83
CA GLU A 343 -14.56 11.27 -20.81
C GLU A 343 -13.70 11.16 -22.08
N GLU A 344 -13.26 12.29 -22.64
CA GLU A 344 -12.51 12.33 -23.90
C GLU A 344 -11.13 11.68 -23.72
N GLU A 345 -10.38 12.09 -22.67
CA GLU A 345 -9.06 11.50 -22.36
C GLU A 345 -9.19 10.01 -22.02
N LEU A 346 -10.24 9.62 -21.29
CA LEU A 346 -10.50 8.20 -21.00
C LEU A 346 -10.72 7.40 -22.29
N SER A 347 -11.52 7.93 -23.23
CA SER A 347 -11.78 7.27 -24.50
C SER A 347 -10.51 7.10 -25.33
N GLU A 348 -9.68 8.13 -25.42
CA GLU A 348 -8.40 8.08 -26.13
C GLU A 348 -7.43 7.11 -25.48
N ALA A 349 -7.33 7.11 -24.15
CA ALA A 349 -6.47 6.20 -23.39
C ALA A 349 -6.92 4.74 -23.58
N VAL A 350 -8.19 4.45 -23.49
CA VAL A 350 -8.75 3.10 -23.72
C VAL A 350 -8.44 2.64 -25.15
N TYR A 351 -8.64 3.47 -26.17
CA TYR A 351 -8.30 3.13 -27.56
C TYR A 351 -6.81 2.83 -27.72
N ARG A 352 -5.95 3.70 -27.23
CA ARG A 352 -4.50 3.60 -27.34
C ARG A 352 -3.92 2.41 -26.58
N LEU A 353 -4.42 2.15 -25.37
CA LEU A 353 -3.94 1.08 -24.48
C LEU A 353 -4.65 -0.26 -24.72
N SER A 354 -5.64 -0.33 -25.62
CA SER A 354 -6.15 -1.60 -26.14
C SER A 354 -5.12 -2.33 -27.02
N SER A 355 -3.99 -1.68 -27.37
CA SER A 355 -2.82 -2.35 -27.94
C SER A 355 -2.13 -3.17 -26.86
N PRO A 356 -2.00 -4.51 -27.02
CA PRO A 356 -1.41 -5.38 -26.00
C PRO A 356 0.01 -4.99 -25.56
N ASP A 357 0.84 -4.53 -26.51
CA ASP A 357 2.23 -4.17 -26.22
C ASP A 357 2.33 -3.00 -25.24
N ARG A 358 1.51 -1.96 -25.44
CA ARG A 358 1.52 -0.77 -24.58
C ARG A 358 0.95 -1.05 -23.18
N ALA A 359 -0.11 -1.82 -23.10
CA ALA A 359 -0.67 -2.25 -21.82
C ALA A 359 0.34 -3.11 -21.05
N ALA A 360 1.04 -4.03 -21.75
CA ALA A 360 2.06 -4.88 -21.15
C ALA A 360 3.26 -4.10 -20.61
N GLU A 361 3.73 -3.06 -21.31
CA GLU A 361 4.81 -2.18 -20.83
C GLU A 361 4.41 -1.50 -19.52
N MET A 362 3.21 -0.93 -19.46
CA MET A 362 2.68 -0.28 -18.25
C MET A 362 2.49 -1.29 -17.10
N ALA A 363 1.94 -2.47 -17.39
CA ALA A 363 1.73 -3.53 -16.42
C ALA A 363 3.06 -4.04 -15.83
N LEU A 364 4.11 -4.21 -16.67
CA LEU A 364 5.44 -4.61 -16.21
C LEU A 364 6.04 -3.58 -15.25
N ALA A 365 5.91 -2.29 -15.56
CA ALA A 365 6.35 -1.21 -14.68
C ALA A 365 5.59 -1.22 -13.34
N GLY A 366 4.28 -1.50 -13.36
CA GLY A 366 3.46 -1.66 -12.16
C GLY A 366 3.91 -2.83 -11.29
N TRP A 367 4.18 -3.96 -11.91
CA TRP A 367 4.68 -5.16 -11.22
C TRP A 367 6.03 -4.91 -10.56
N GLN A 368 6.93 -4.14 -11.18
CA GLN A 368 8.21 -3.75 -10.58
C GLN A 368 8.01 -2.96 -9.28
N VAL A 369 7.11 -1.97 -9.28
CA VAL A 369 6.79 -1.19 -8.07
C VAL A 369 6.32 -2.09 -6.94
N VAL A 370 5.38 -2.99 -7.22
CA VAL A 370 4.81 -3.90 -6.20
C VAL A 370 5.86 -4.87 -5.66
N THR A 371 6.72 -5.39 -6.55
CA THR A 371 7.78 -6.35 -6.16
C THR A 371 8.83 -5.72 -5.25
N GLU A 372 9.22 -4.46 -5.50
CA GLU A 372 10.16 -3.74 -4.61
C GLU A 372 9.60 -3.61 -3.19
N GLY A 373 8.30 -3.31 -3.05
CA GLY A 373 7.66 -3.23 -1.74
C GLY A 373 7.58 -4.57 -1.01
N ALA A 374 7.30 -5.63 -1.73
CA ALA A 374 7.25 -6.97 -1.15
C ALA A 374 8.61 -7.39 -0.57
N VAL A 375 9.70 -7.17 -1.30
CA VAL A 375 11.07 -7.51 -0.83
C VAL A 375 11.40 -6.77 0.46
N MET A 376 11.06 -5.49 0.57
CA MET A 376 11.31 -4.73 1.80
C MET A 376 10.49 -5.26 2.97
N THR A 377 9.21 -5.53 2.74
CA THR A 377 8.32 -6.06 3.77
C THR A 377 8.79 -7.43 4.26
N ASP A 378 9.13 -8.34 3.36
CA ASP A 378 9.61 -9.68 3.69
C ASP A 378 10.92 -9.62 4.49
N ASN A 379 11.90 -8.82 4.05
CA ASN A 379 13.14 -8.62 4.80
C ASN A 379 12.91 -8.05 6.21
N LEU A 380 11.97 -7.11 6.34
CA LEU A 380 11.66 -6.52 7.65
C LEU A 380 10.97 -7.54 8.56
N LEU A 381 10.06 -8.36 8.03
CA LEU A 381 9.40 -9.44 8.77
C LEU A 381 10.41 -10.45 9.29
N ASP A 382 11.29 -10.95 8.44
CA ASP A 382 12.34 -11.91 8.82
C ASP A 382 13.23 -11.35 9.95
N ARG A 383 13.61 -10.07 9.85
CA ARG A 383 14.48 -9.46 10.86
C ARG A 383 13.77 -9.20 12.19
N ILE A 384 12.47 -8.84 12.15
CA ILE A 384 11.67 -8.70 13.37
C ILE A 384 11.60 -10.05 14.09
N GLN A 385 11.28 -11.13 13.38
CA GLN A 385 11.19 -12.46 13.95
C GLN A 385 12.52 -12.93 14.55
N ASP A 386 13.61 -12.81 13.78
CA ASP A 386 14.94 -13.20 14.25
C ASP A 386 15.35 -12.47 15.54
N LEU A 387 15.07 -11.17 15.67
CA LEU A 387 15.42 -10.38 16.84
C LEU A 387 14.55 -10.71 18.05
N LEU A 388 13.27 -11.00 17.85
CA LEU A 388 12.37 -11.44 18.92
C LEU A 388 12.79 -12.81 19.44
N ASP A 389 13.06 -13.78 18.56
CA ASP A 389 13.53 -15.12 18.94
C ASP A 389 14.87 -15.07 19.70
N GLN A 390 15.80 -14.22 19.28
CA GLN A 390 17.07 -14.01 20.00
C GLN A 390 16.86 -13.42 21.39
N SER A 391 15.88 -12.52 21.54
CA SER A 391 15.54 -11.91 22.83
C SER A 391 14.96 -12.94 23.80
N GLU A 392 14.08 -13.82 23.34
CA GLU A 392 13.52 -14.92 24.15
C GLU A 392 14.61 -15.88 24.66
N ILE A 393 15.54 -16.28 23.78
CA ILE A 393 16.66 -17.16 24.16
C ILE A 393 17.52 -16.52 25.25
N ASN A 394 17.75 -15.21 25.18
CA ASN A 394 18.57 -14.49 26.14
C ASN A 394 17.87 -14.27 27.52
N HIS A 395 16.54 -14.37 27.56
CA HIS A 395 15.73 -14.19 28.78
C HIS A 395 15.22 -15.53 29.35
N ALA A 396 15.42 -16.66 28.68
CA ALA A 396 15.06 -17.97 29.20
C ALA A 396 15.87 -18.27 30.48
N PRO A 397 15.21 -18.63 31.60
CA PRO A 397 15.92 -19.02 32.82
C PRO A 397 16.75 -20.29 32.56
N ALA A 398 18.02 -20.27 32.98
CA ALA A 398 18.98 -21.38 32.85
C ALA A 398 18.54 -22.57 33.73
#